data_61566a9a4ff7f7c6173d99b7dca8af33
#
_entry.id   61566a9a4ff7f7c6173d99b7dca8af33
#
_cell.length_a   1.000
_cell.length_b   1.000
_cell.length_c   1.000
_cell.angle_alpha   90.00
_cell.angle_beta   90.00
_cell.angle_gamma   90.00
#
_symmetry.space_group_name_H-M   'P 1'
#
loop_
_entity.id
_entity.type
_entity.pdbx_description
1 polymer ?
#
loop_
_entity_poly.entity_id
_entity_poly.type
_entity_poly.pdbx_seq_one_letter_code
_entity_poly.pdbx_strand_id
1 'polypeptide(L)'
;MIDSTSTQVIVDSLKNTKSASSSDWILHHVMDGDYLDFSPFFKLYLPHFELFGIDLSITRHVLFMWLGSILLFVVMTRVAKAYKSSMVPKGFTNFWELFIVFVRDEIAKPTIGKGFEKFLPYLLTAFFFILFGNFLGLIPFSATFTSNIAVTATMAIFTFLVIQIGGMRNNGAFGYFKGLIPHGVPGFLLPIMIIVELLGLLSKPF
;
A
#
# COMPACT_ATOMS: atom_id res chain seq x y z
N MET A 1 11.91 3.86 -57.23
CA MET A 1 10.78 3.11 -56.64
C MET A 1 11.20 2.68 -55.28
N ILE A 2 10.73 3.37 -54.22
CA ILE A 2 11.04 2.99 -52.84
C ILE A 2 10.14 1.80 -52.53
N ASP A 3 10.75 0.67 -52.23
CA ASP A 3 10.04 -0.60 -51.97
C ASP A 3 9.12 -0.43 -50.76
N SER A 4 7.85 -0.73 -50.93
CA SER A 4 6.82 -0.64 -49.90
C SER A 4 7.14 -1.46 -48.64
N THR A 5 7.94 -2.51 -48.81
CA THR A 5 8.43 -3.38 -47.75
C THR A 5 9.40 -2.67 -46.84
N SER A 6 10.31 -1.86 -47.40
CA SER A 6 11.28 -1.07 -46.64
C SER A 6 10.61 0.01 -45.79
N THR A 7 9.57 0.63 -46.34
CA THR A 7 8.78 1.66 -45.61
C THR A 7 7.99 1.04 -44.46
N GLN A 8 7.41 -0.13 -44.61
CA GLN A 8 6.71 -0.85 -43.54
C GLN A 8 7.66 -1.27 -42.41
N VAL A 9 8.83 -1.80 -42.74
CA VAL A 9 9.84 -2.16 -41.72
C VAL A 9 10.28 -0.95 -40.90
N ILE A 10 10.47 0.20 -41.54
CA ILE A 10 10.83 1.45 -40.84
C ILE A 10 9.67 1.92 -39.92
N VAL A 11 8.43 1.87 -40.40
CA VAL A 11 7.24 2.26 -39.61
C VAL A 11 7.06 1.35 -38.41
N ASP A 12 7.25 0.02 -38.58
CA ASP A 12 7.14 -0.93 -37.49
C ASP A 12 8.29 -0.80 -36.48
N SER A 13 9.50 -0.52 -36.95
CA SER A 13 10.65 -0.19 -36.09
C SER A 13 10.40 1.09 -35.27
N LEU A 14 9.84 2.14 -35.89
CA LEU A 14 9.51 3.39 -35.20
C LEU A 14 8.36 3.22 -34.19
N LYS A 15 7.37 2.39 -34.49
CA LYS A 15 6.29 2.05 -33.55
C LYS A 15 6.81 1.26 -32.35
N ASN A 16 7.67 0.27 -32.59
CA ASN A 16 8.31 -0.51 -31.52
C ASN A 16 9.21 0.37 -30.65
N THR A 17 9.96 1.29 -31.22
CA THR A 17 10.82 2.22 -30.47
C THR A 17 9.98 3.20 -29.63
N LYS A 18 8.85 3.71 -30.15
CA LYS A 18 7.93 4.55 -29.39
C LYS A 18 7.22 3.78 -28.26
N SER A 19 6.82 2.54 -28.51
CA SER A 19 6.19 1.66 -27.51
C SER A 19 7.20 1.29 -26.41
N ALA A 20 8.43 0.95 -26.78
CA ALA A 20 9.52 0.67 -25.82
C ALA A 20 9.85 1.92 -24.96
N SER A 21 9.93 3.10 -25.59
CA SER A 21 10.19 4.37 -24.87
C SER A 21 9.09 4.73 -23.86
N SER A 22 7.81 4.48 -24.20
CA SER A 22 6.70 4.73 -23.28
C SER A 22 6.65 3.72 -22.13
N SER A 23 6.96 2.45 -22.40
CA SER A 23 7.03 1.40 -21.40
C SER A 23 8.24 1.57 -20.47
N ASP A 24 9.36 1.98 -21.02
CA ASP A 24 10.60 2.24 -20.27
C ASP A 24 10.43 3.39 -19.28
N TRP A 25 9.73 4.45 -19.67
CA TRP A 25 9.43 5.56 -18.76
C TRP A 25 8.55 5.13 -17.58
N ILE A 26 7.51 4.33 -17.84
CA ILE A 26 6.62 3.80 -16.80
C ILE A 26 7.40 2.85 -15.87
N LEU A 27 8.17 1.93 -16.45
CA LEU A 27 8.99 0.99 -15.68
C LEU A 27 10.00 1.74 -14.80
N HIS A 28 10.66 2.76 -15.32
CA HIS A 28 11.62 3.57 -14.57
C HIS A 28 11.00 4.29 -13.36
N HIS A 29 9.70 4.61 -13.39
CA HIS A 29 8.99 5.24 -12.27
C HIS A 29 8.47 4.24 -11.23
N VAL A 30 8.19 3.01 -11.64
CA VAL A 30 7.63 1.96 -10.78
C VAL A 30 8.70 1.04 -10.20
N MET A 31 9.81 0.82 -10.95
CA MET A 31 10.94 0.02 -10.49
C MET A 31 11.81 0.77 -9.48
N ASP A 32 12.47 0.00 -8.62
CA ASP A 32 13.43 0.53 -7.68
C ASP A 32 14.63 1.16 -8.41
N GLY A 33 14.99 2.37 -7.98
CA GLY A 33 16.14 3.11 -8.51
C GLY A 33 17.18 3.35 -7.43
N ASP A 34 18.44 3.16 -7.80
CA ASP A 34 19.60 3.31 -6.91
C ASP A 34 20.07 4.75 -6.78
N TYR A 35 19.32 5.70 -7.36
CA TYR A 35 19.66 7.11 -7.32
C TYR A 35 18.41 7.98 -7.19
N LEU A 36 18.58 9.13 -6.55
CA LEU A 36 17.62 10.22 -6.54
C LEU A 36 17.97 11.18 -7.68
N ASP A 37 17.01 11.35 -8.61
CA ASP A 37 17.19 12.24 -9.75
C ASP A 37 16.60 13.60 -9.44
N PHE A 38 17.46 14.59 -9.16
CA PHE A 38 17.12 16.00 -9.00
C PHE A 38 17.47 16.78 -10.27
N SER A 39 17.32 16.17 -11.45
CA SER A 39 17.60 16.85 -12.71
C SER A 39 16.77 18.14 -12.84
N PRO A 40 17.39 19.29 -13.24
CA PRO A 40 18.72 19.46 -13.83
C PRO A 40 19.88 19.69 -12.87
N PHE A 41 19.69 19.61 -11.54
CA PHE A 41 20.69 20.05 -10.58
C PHE A 41 21.77 18.98 -10.28
N PHE A 42 21.38 17.79 -9.83
CA PHE A 42 22.33 16.72 -9.51
C PHE A 42 21.61 15.36 -9.39
N LYS A 43 22.39 14.27 -9.46
CA LYS A 43 21.95 12.90 -9.15
C LYS A 43 22.67 12.43 -7.90
N LEU A 44 21.92 11.98 -6.91
CA LEU A 44 22.46 11.41 -5.68
C LEU A 44 22.38 9.89 -5.75
N TYR A 45 23.54 9.24 -5.80
CA TYR A 45 23.63 7.79 -5.76
C TYR A 45 23.50 7.30 -4.32
N LEU A 46 22.67 6.27 -4.12
CA LEU A 46 22.45 5.65 -2.84
C LEU A 46 23.46 4.52 -2.60
N PRO A 47 23.88 4.27 -1.35
CA PRO A 47 24.84 3.23 -1.05
C PRO A 47 24.24 1.84 -1.25
N HIS A 48 24.99 0.97 -1.92
CA HIS A 48 24.68 -0.45 -2.08
C HIS A 48 25.27 -1.25 -0.93
N PHE A 49 24.43 -2.09 -0.33
CA PHE A 49 24.83 -3.01 0.73
C PHE A 49 24.34 -4.41 0.41
N GLU A 50 25.28 -5.34 0.25
CA GLU A 50 24.97 -6.77 0.17
C GLU A 50 25.31 -7.44 1.51
N LEU A 51 24.33 -8.09 2.12
CA LEU A 51 24.53 -8.84 3.35
C LEU A 51 24.06 -10.29 3.17
N PHE A 52 24.98 -11.26 3.34
CA PHE A 52 24.71 -12.69 3.19
C PHE A 52 24.11 -13.09 1.82
N GLY A 53 24.47 -12.40 0.73
CA GLY A 53 23.96 -12.68 -0.61
C GLY A 53 22.53 -12.15 -0.86
N ILE A 54 22.01 -11.37 0.08
CA ILE A 54 20.74 -10.63 -0.08
C ILE A 54 21.08 -9.17 -0.32
N ASP A 55 20.56 -8.60 -1.40
CA ASP A 55 20.70 -7.18 -1.68
C ASP A 55 19.81 -6.39 -0.71
N LEU A 56 20.45 -5.67 0.21
CA LEU A 56 19.84 -4.77 1.20
C LEU A 56 20.13 -3.32 0.87
N SER A 57 20.35 -3.01 -0.40
CA SER A 57 20.62 -1.65 -0.86
C SER A 57 19.50 -0.70 -0.49
N ILE A 58 19.89 0.50 -0.07
CA ILE A 58 18.93 1.56 0.22
C ILE A 58 18.45 2.13 -1.11
N THR A 59 17.26 1.72 -1.54
CA THR A 59 16.64 2.24 -2.75
C THR A 59 15.89 3.54 -2.44
N ARG A 60 15.53 4.30 -3.47
CA ARG A 60 14.77 5.53 -3.32
C ARG A 60 13.43 5.30 -2.61
N HIS A 61 12.74 4.17 -2.88
CA HIS A 61 11.47 3.83 -2.23
C HIS A 61 11.64 3.54 -0.74
N VAL A 62 12.71 2.85 -0.35
CA VAL A 62 13.06 2.58 1.05
C VAL A 62 13.34 3.88 1.80
N LEU A 63 14.07 4.82 1.19
CA LEU A 63 14.38 6.11 1.79
C LEU A 63 13.09 6.92 2.05
N PHE A 64 12.21 7.02 1.05
CA PHE A 64 10.94 7.74 1.22
C PHE A 64 9.97 7.02 2.17
N MET A 65 10.02 5.69 2.25
CA MET A 65 9.27 4.91 3.24
C MET A 65 9.75 5.21 4.67
N TRP A 66 11.05 5.30 4.89
CA TRP A 66 11.60 5.71 6.20
C TRP A 66 11.22 7.14 6.54
N LEU A 67 11.36 8.05 5.59
CA LEU A 67 10.98 9.46 5.78
C LEU A 67 9.49 9.59 6.14
N GLY A 68 8.61 8.89 5.42
CA GLY A 68 7.18 8.84 5.69
C GLY A 68 6.86 8.26 7.07
N SER A 69 7.56 7.19 7.46
CA SER A 69 7.38 6.56 8.78
C SER A 69 7.82 7.47 9.92
N ILE A 70 8.97 8.17 9.77
CA ILE A 70 9.46 9.14 10.75
C ILE A 70 8.51 10.32 10.86
N LEU A 71 8.05 10.86 9.73
CA LEU A 71 7.11 11.98 9.70
C LEU A 71 5.78 11.59 10.38
N LEU A 72 5.24 10.40 10.06
CA LEU A 72 4.07 9.84 10.70
C LEU A 72 4.27 9.73 12.22
N PHE A 73 5.39 9.16 12.66
CA PHE A 73 5.69 9.00 14.08
C PHE A 73 5.75 10.36 14.81
N VAL A 74 6.43 11.34 14.22
CA VAL A 74 6.54 12.70 14.79
C VAL A 74 5.17 13.38 14.88
N VAL A 75 4.36 13.31 13.82
CA VAL A 75 3.02 13.91 13.82
C VAL A 75 2.13 13.24 14.86
N MET A 76 2.05 11.90 14.87
CA MET A 76 1.17 11.18 15.80
C MET A 76 1.60 11.34 17.25
N THR A 77 2.90 11.39 17.54
CA THR A 77 3.38 11.66 18.90
C THR A 77 3.05 13.07 19.36
N ARG A 78 3.09 14.08 18.47
CA ARG A 78 2.66 15.45 18.80
C ARG A 78 1.16 15.52 19.06
N VAL A 79 0.35 14.87 18.21
CA VAL A 79 -1.10 14.77 18.41
C VAL A 79 -1.42 14.09 19.75
N ALA A 80 -0.79 12.94 20.03
CA ALA A 80 -0.98 12.22 21.30
C ALA A 80 -0.58 13.04 22.54
N LYS A 81 0.52 13.82 22.46
CA LYS A 81 0.92 14.72 23.55
C LYS A 81 -0.07 15.86 23.77
N ALA A 82 -0.62 16.42 22.69
CA ALA A 82 -1.62 17.49 22.80
C ALA A 82 -2.89 17.02 23.52
N TYR A 83 -3.35 15.79 23.29
CA TYR A 83 -4.47 15.18 24.02
C TYR A 83 -4.22 15.00 25.53
N LYS A 84 -2.95 14.81 25.92
CA LYS A 84 -2.61 14.72 27.35
C LYS A 84 -2.65 16.07 28.06
N SER A 85 -2.46 17.16 27.33
CA SER A 85 -2.40 18.51 27.91
C SER A 85 -3.73 19.26 27.84
N SER A 86 -4.64 18.93 26.94
CA SER A 86 -5.92 19.60 26.75
C SER A 86 -6.99 18.63 26.26
N MET A 87 -8.17 18.66 26.90
CA MET A 87 -9.33 17.85 26.46
C MET A 87 -9.94 18.33 25.14
N VAL A 88 -9.70 19.59 24.77
CA VAL A 88 -10.21 20.18 23.53
C VAL A 88 -9.03 20.45 22.60
N PRO A 89 -8.88 19.66 21.53
CA PRO A 89 -7.83 19.88 20.55
C PRO A 89 -8.02 21.22 19.83
N LYS A 90 -6.91 21.92 19.56
CA LYS A 90 -6.91 23.20 18.83
C LYS A 90 -5.94 23.14 17.65
N GLY A 91 -6.26 23.88 16.60
CA GLY A 91 -5.37 24.09 15.45
C GLY A 91 -4.91 22.78 14.80
N PHE A 92 -3.61 22.55 14.81
CA PHE A 92 -2.96 21.39 14.17
C PHE A 92 -3.51 20.04 14.66
N THR A 93 -3.75 19.89 15.96
CA THR A 93 -4.29 18.65 16.53
C THR A 93 -5.72 18.38 16.06
N ASN A 94 -6.55 19.42 15.99
CA ASN A 94 -7.93 19.32 15.49
C ASN A 94 -7.98 18.87 14.01
N PHE A 95 -7.03 19.31 13.20
CA PHE A 95 -6.92 18.85 11.80
C PHE A 95 -6.69 17.33 11.72
N TRP A 96 -5.76 16.79 12.52
CA TRP A 96 -5.49 15.35 12.52
C TRP A 96 -6.59 14.54 13.20
N GLU A 97 -7.26 15.11 14.19
CA GLU A 97 -8.42 14.49 14.82
C GLU A 97 -9.54 14.20 13.82
N LEU A 98 -9.78 15.10 12.86
CA LEU A 98 -10.76 14.89 11.81
C LEU A 98 -10.54 13.56 11.07
N PHE A 99 -9.30 13.25 10.71
CA PHE A 99 -8.99 11.98 10.05
C PHE A 99 -9.10 10.78 10.99
N ILE A 100 -8.71 10.93 12.25
CA ILE A 100 -8.84 9.87 13.26
C ILE A 100 -10.32 9.53 13.48
N VAL A 101 -11.17 10.54 13.63
CA VAL A 101 -12.62 10.37 13.80
C VAL A 101 -13.23 9.77 12.53
N PHE A 102 -12.82 10.24 11.35
CA PHE A 102 -13.27 9.70 10.07
C PHE A 102 -12.97 8.19 9.97
N VAL A 103 -11.73 7.78 10.20
CA VAL A 103 -11.35 6.35 10.13
C VAL A 103 -12.10 5.53 11.18
N ARG A 104 -12.29 6.07 12.39
CA ARG A 104 -12.97 5.39 13.49
C ARG A 104 -14.46 5.23 13.21
N ASP A 105 -15.16 6.32 12.89
CA ASP A 105 -16.62 6.36 12.89
C ASP A 105 -17.20 6.01 11.51
N GLU A 106 -16.55 6.41 10.41
CA GLU A 106 -17.05 6.17 9.05
C GLU A 106 -16.49 4.88 8.43
N ILE A 107 -15.33 4.39 8.89
CA ILE A 107 -14.73 3.18 8.33
C ILE A 107 -14.78 2.01 9.32
N ALA A 108 -14.11 2.13 10.48
CA ALA A 108 -13.91 1.00 11.37
C ALA A 108 -15.21 0.53 12.04
N LYS A 109 -15.97 1.46 12.58
CA LYS A 109 -17.21 1.17 13.34
C LYS A 109 -18.31 0.54 12.49
N PRO A 110 -18.68 1.06 11.31
CA PRO A 110 -19.71 0.46 10.47
C PRO A 110 -19.26 -0.85 9.82
N THR A 111 -17.96 -1.01 9.51
CA THR A 111 -17.45 -2.18 8.79
C THR A 111 -17.20 -3.38 9.72
N ILE A 112 -16.60 -3.14 10.88
CA ILE A 112 -16.20 -4.20 11.81
C ILE A 112 -17.30 -4.45 12.86
N GLY A 113 -18.02 -3.41 13.26
CA GLY A 113 -19.04 -3.49 14.30
C GLY A 113 -18.44 -3.66 15.69
N LYS A 114 -19.02 -4.56 16.53
CA LYS A 114 -18.57 -4.75 17.91
C LYS A 114 -17.12 -5.24 17.98
N GLY A 115 -16.30 -4.56 18.78
CA GLY A 115 -14.89 -4.90 18.99
C GLY A 115 -13.93 -4.26 17.97
N PHE A 116 -14.37 -3.29 17.18
CA PHE A 116 -13.55 -2.56 16.23
C PHE A 116 -12.34 -1.87 16.89
N GLU A 117 -12.43 -1.52 18.17
CA GLU A 117 -11.38 -0.84 18.92
C GLU A 117 -10.06 -1.61 18.92
N LYS A 118 -10.12 -2.95 18.84
CA LYS A 118 -8.93 -3.81 18.79
C LYS A 118 -8.15 -3.66 17.49
N PHE A 119 -8.86 -3.38 16.39
CA PHE A 119 -8.29 -3.24 15.05
C PHE A 119 -8.01 -1.79 14.68
N LEU A 120 -8.60 -0.84 15.41
CA LEU A 120 -8.48 0.58 15.14
C LEU A 120 -7.04 1.09 15.09
N PRO A 121 -6.12 0.69 15.99
CA PRO A 121 -4.72 1.12 15.89
C PRO A 121 -4.05 0.68 14.59
N TYR A 122 -4.32 -0.54 14.13
CA TYR A 122 -3.81 -1.04 12.86
C TYR A 122 -4.37 -0.23 11.66
N LEU A 123 -5.69 -0.05 11.64
CA LEU A 123 -6.37 0.71 10.57
C LEU A 123 -5.87 2.16 10.50
N LEU A 124 -5.71 2.83 11.64
CA LEU A 124 -5.16 4.18 11.69
C LEU A 124 -3.72 4.21 11.19
N THR A 125 -2.90 3.25 11.61
CA THR A 125 -1.49 3.19 11.15
C THR A 125 -1.42 2.97 9.64
N ALA A 126 -2.17 2.01 9.09
CA ALA A 126 -2.19 1.74 7.67
C ALA A 126 -2.72 2.94 6.86
N PHE A 127 -3.83 3.56 7.32
CA PHE A 127 -4.41 4.74 6.68
C PHE A 127 -3.41 5.89 6.63
N PHE A 128 -2.82 6.25 7.75
CA PHE A 128 -1.88 7.37 7.80
C PHE A 128 -0.58 7.07 7.08
N PHE A 129 -0.10 5.82 7.12
CA PHE A 129 1.09 5.43 6.38
C PHE A 129 0.90 5.61 4.87
N ILE A 130 -0.23 5.15 4.34
CA ILE A 130 -0.57 5.33 2.92
C ILE A 130 -0.78 6.82 2.60
N LEU A 131 -1.47 7.56 3.47
CA LEU A 131 -1.72 8.99 3.31
C LEU A 131 -0.40 9.79 3.23
N PHE A 132 0.52 9.55 4.15
CA PHE A 132 1.84 10.20 4.13
C PHE A 132 2.67 9.78 2.93
N GLY A 133 2.60 8.50 2.52
CA GLY A 133 3.25 8.02 1.31
C GLY A 133 2.78 8.75 0.06
N ASN A 134 1.48 8.97 -0.05
CA ASN A 134 0.90 9.71 -1.18
C ASN A 134 1.25 11.21 -1.12
N PHE A 135 1.23 11.83 0.06
CA PHE A 135 1.67 13.22 0.21
C PHE A 135 3.15 13.41 -0.15
N LEU A 136 4.01 12.50 0.27
CA LEU A 136 5.42 12.54 -0.11
C LEU A 136 5.59 12.40 -1.63
N GLY A 137 4.79 11.56 -2.28
CA GLY A 137 4.79 11.38 -3.73
C GLY A 137 4.35 12.61 -4.54
N LEU A 138 3.67 13.57 -3.92
CA LEU A 138 3.31 14.84 -4.56
C LEU A 138 4.48 15.83 -4.63
N ILE A 139 5.54 15.59 -3.87
CA ILE A 139 6.72 16.46 -3.89
C ILE A 139 7.50 16.19 -5.19
N PRO A 140 7.87 17.20 -5.97
CA PRO A 140 8.69 17.02 -7.17
C PRO A 140 9.98 16.25 -6.83
N PHE A 141 10.39 15.33 -7.70
CA PHE A 141 11.58 14.48 -7.55
C PHE A 141 11.50 13.42 -6.45
N SER A 142 10.38 13.30 -5.74
CA SER A 142 10.15 12.24 -4.77
C SER A 142 9.68 10.94 -5.45
N ALA A 143 9.65 9.86 -4.66
CA ALA A 143 9.05 8.61 -5.07
C ALA A 143 7.94 8.22 -4.09
N THR A 144 6.78 7.89 -4.63
CA THR A 144 5.70 7.30 -3.85
C THR A 144 6.06 5.84 -3.56
N PHE A 145 6.36 5.49 -2.31
CA PHE A 145 6.73 4.11 -1.98
C PHE A 145 5.57 3.13 -2.18
N THR A 146 4.32 3.60 -2.17
CA THR A 146 3.13 2.78 -2.48
C THR A 146 3.00 2.43 -3.96
N SER A 147 3.78 3.04 -4.87
CA SER A 147 3.86 2.62 -6.28
C SER A 147 4.70 1.35 -6.47
N ASN A 148 5.54 1.00 -5.49
CA ASN A 148 6.34 -0.21 -5.53
C ASN A 148 5.48 -1.42 -5.17
N ILE A 149 5.44 -2.42 -6.08
CA ILE A 149 4.64 -3.63 -5.92
C ILE A 149 5.06 -4.43 -4.69
N ALA A 150 6.36 -4.47 -4.34
CA ALA A 150 6.83 -5.21 -3.18
C ALA A 150 6.30 -4.59 -1.87
N VAL A 151 6.24 -3.27 -1.78
CA VAL A 151 5.70 -2.55 -0.61
C VAL A 151 4.19 -2.81 -0.49
N THR A 152 3.44 -2.63 -1.56
CA THR A 152 1.98 -2.84 -1.55
C THR A 152 1.61 -4.30 -1.31
N ALA A 153 2.33 -5.26 -1.90
CA ALA A 153 2.14 -6.68 -1.65
C ALA A 153 2.43 -7.04 -0.18
N THR A 154 3.50 -6.48 0.40
CA THR A 154 3.81 -6.69 1.82
C THR A 154 2.71 -6.16 2.72
N MET A 155 2.19 -4.95 2.45
CA MET A 155 1.06 -4.38 3.20
C MET A 155 -0.21 -5.23 3.06
N ALA A 156 -0.48 -5.75 1.85
CA ALA A 156 -1.61 -6.65 1.60
C ALA A 156 -1.48 -7.96 2.39
N ILE A 157 -0.28 -8.57 2.42
CA ILE A 157 -0.01 -9.78 3.22
C ILE A 157 -0.22 -9.50 4.72
N PHE A 158 0.28 -8.37 5.23
CA PHE A 158 0.05 -7.97 6.61
C PHE A 158 -1.44 -7.80 6.93
N THR A 159 -2.18 -7.12 6.05
CA THR A 159 -3.63 -6.95 6.20
C THR A 159 -4.34 -8.29 6.20
N PHE A 160 -3.96 -9.20 5.29
CA PHE A 160 -4.48 -10.55 5.25
C PHE A 160 -4.26 -11.29 6.56
N LEU A 161 -3.03 -11.27 7.10
CA LEU A 161 -2.73 -11.90 8.38
C LEU A 161 -3.54 -11.32 9.54
N VAL A 162 -3.70 -10.00 9.59
CA VAL A 162 -4.51 -9.33 10.62
C VAL A 162 -5.96 -9.77 10.54
N ILE A 163 -6.54 -9.88 9.34
CA ILE A 163 -7.91 -10.34 9.12
C ILE A 163 -8.06 -11.81 9.56
N GLN A 164 -7.14 -12.69 9.14
CA GLN A 164 -7.19 -14.11 9.49
C GLN A 164 -7.05 -14.34 10.98
N ILE A 165 -6.03 -13.76 11.60
CA ILE A 165 -5.79 -13.91 13.04
C ILE A 165 -6.94 -13.29 13.84
N GLY A 166 -7.42 -12.11 13.44
CA GLY A 166 -8.55 -11.44 14.08
C GLY A 166 -9.85 -12.27 14.01
N GLY A 167 -10.15 -12.80 12.83
CA GLY A 167 -11.32 -13.65 12.60
C GLY A 167 -11.26 -14.95 13.43
N MET A 168 -10.10 -15.60 13.44
CA MET A 168 -9.89 -16.82 14.25
C MET A 168 -9.94 -16.57 15.76
N ARG A 169 -9.44 -15.40 16.23
CA ARG A 169 -9.49 -15.08 17.67
C ARG A 169 -10.90 -14.76 18.18
N ASN A 170 -11.75 -14.16 17.32
CA ASN A 170 -13.10 -13.80 17.73
C ASN A 170 -14.09 -14.97 17.65
N ASN A 171 -13.97 -15.82 16.63
CA ASN A 171 -14.95 -16.88 16.33
C ASN A 171 -14.40 -18.30 16.62
N GLY A 172 -13.14 -18.41 17.06
CA GLY A 172 -12.41 -19.66 17.07
C GLY A 172 -12.06 -20.15 15.65
N ALA A 173 -11.01 -20.98 15.52
CA ALA A 173 -10.57 -21.45 14.20
C ALA A 173 -11.69 -22.20 13.45
N PHE A 174 -12.35 -23.14 14.10
CA PHE A 174 -13.48 -23.89 13.51
C PHE A 174 -14.68 -23.00 13.19
N GLY A 175 -15.04 -22.08 14.09
CA GLY A 175 -16.15 -21.13 13.88
C GLY A 175 -15.89 -20.18 12.73
N TYR A 176 -14.65 -19.74 12.55
CA TYR A 176 -14.23 -18.89 11.45
C TYR A 176 -14.43 -19.58 10.10
N PHE A 177 -13.88 -20.77 9.91
CA PHE A 177 -14.05 -21.53 8.66
C PHE A 177 -15.50 -21.96 8.40
N LYS A 178 -16.26 -22.30 9.45
CA LYS A 178 -17.69 -22.58 9.32
C LYS A 178 -18.49 -21.35 8.94
N GLY A 179 -18.09 -20.17 9.40
CA GLY A 179 -18.72 -18.89 9.06
C GLY A 179 -18.46 -18.42 7.62
N LEU A 180 -17.45 -18.98 6.95
CA LEU A 180 -17.24 -18.74 5.53
C LEU A 180 -18.31 -19.40 4.65
N ILE A 181 -18.98 -20.44 5.15
CA ILE A 181 -20.02 -21.16 4.42
C ILE A 181 -21.36 -20.47 4.71
N PRO A 182 -22.02 -19.83 3.72
CA PRO A 182 -23.31 -19.19 3.93
C PRO A 182 -24.38 -20.22 4.35
N HIS A 183 -25.18 -19.86 5.34
CA HIS A 183 -26.27 -20.70 5.80
C HIS A 183 -27.40 -20.74 4.77
N GLY A 184 -27.95 -21.93 4.50
CA GLY A 184 -29.10 -22.11 3.60
C GLY A 184 -28.75 -22.45 2.14
N VAL A 185 -27.49 -22.76 1.83
CA VAL A 185 -27.08 -23.19 0.50
C VAL A 185 -27.38 -24.69 0.32
N PRO A 186 -28.05 -25.11 -0.82
CA PRO A 186 -28.23 -26.51 -1.13
C PRO A 186 -26.91 -27.27 -1.21
N GLY A 187 -26.87 -28.51 -0.68
CA GLY A 187 -25.64 -29.28 -0.52
C GLY A 187 -24.82 -29.52 -1.79
N PHE A 188 -25.48 -29.55 -2.98
CA PHE A 188 -24.81 -29.72 -4.25
C PHE A 188 -24.02 -28.46 -4.71
N LEU A 189 -24.33 -27.28 -4.18
CA LEU A 189 -23.61 -26.04 -4.48
C LEU A 189 -22.45 -25.77 -3.51
N LEU A 190 -22.32 -26.51 -2.40
CA LEU A 190 -21.27 -26.34 -1.39
C LEU A 190 -19.86 -26.36 -2.00
N PRO A 191 -19.44 -27.29 -2.87
CA PRO A 191 -18.07 -27.30 -3.40
C PRO A 191 -17.75 -26.04 -4.21
N ILE A 192 -18.71 -25.54 -4.99
CA ILE A 192 -18.52 -24.30 -5.79
C ILE A 192 -18.44 -23.10 -4.84
N MET A 193 -19.30 -23.02 -3.85
CA MET A 193 -19.29 -21.93 -2.84
C MET A 193 -18.01 -21.88 -2.05
N ILE A 194 -17.45 -23.02 -1.63
CA ILE A 194 -16.17 -23.07 -0.92
C ILE A 194 -15.04 -22.50 -1.79
N ILE A 195 -15.01 -22.86 -3.08
CA ILE A 195 -13.99 -22.33 -4.01
C ILE A 195 -14.14 -20.82 -4.18
N VAL A 196 -15.36 -20.32 -4.39
CA VAL A 196 -15.64 -18.89 -4.54
C VAL A 196 -15.29 -18.12 -3.28
N GLU A 197 -15.62 -18.64 -2.10
CA GLU A 197 -15.31 -18.00 -0.82
C GLU A 197 -13.80 -18.01 -0.52
N LEU A 198 -13.10 -19.09 -0.90
CA LEU A 198 -11.64 -19.17 -0.79
C LEU A 198 -10.95 -18.15 -1.71
N LEU A 199 -11.44 -18.02 -2.95
CA LEU A 199 -10.96 -16.98 -3.87
C LEU A 199 -11.28 -15.58 -3.36
N GLY A 200 -12.50 -15.39 -2.81
CA GLY A 200 -12.90 -14.13 -2.17
C GLY A 200 -12.03 -13.78 -0.97
N LEU A 201 -11.67 -14.76 -0.15
CA LEU A 201 -10.78 -14.58 0.99
C LEU A 201 -9.37 -14.15 0.55
N LEU A 202 -8.88 -14.71 -0.55
CA LEU A 202 -7.58 -14.35 -1.12
C LEU A 202 -7.62 -12.95 -1.79
N SER A 203 -8.74 -12.57 -2.40
CA SER A 203 -8.89 -11.29 -3.10
C SER A 203 -9.12 -10.09 -2.16
N LYS A 204 -9.66 -10.32 -0.97
CA LYS A 204 -9.99 -9.24 -0.01
C LYS A 204 -8.85 -8.30 0.37
N PRO A 205 -7.58 -8.74 0.51
CA PRO A 205 -6.48 -7.84 0.86
C PRO A 205 -5.88 -7.07 -0.34
N PHE A 206 -6.21 -7.46 -1.56
CA PHE A 206 -5.79 -6.82 -2.81
C PHE A 206 -6.90 -5.95 -3.41
#